data_151f8c119c4f30e69e6bbf53aea89b4f
#
_entry.id   151f8c119c4f30e69e6bbf53aea89b4f
#
_cell.length_a   1.000
_cell.length_b   1.000
_cell.length_c   1.000
_cell.angle_alpha   90.00
_cell.angle_beta   90.00
_cell.angle_gamma   90.00
#
_symmetry.space_group_name_H-M   'P 1'
#
loop_
_entity.id
_entity.type
_entity.pdbx_description
1 polymer ?
#
loop_
_entity_poly.entity_id
_entity_poly.type
_entity_poly.pdbx_seq_one_letter_code
_entity_poly.pdbx_strand_id
1 'polypeptide(L)'
;MNPKFLLLMSFLSFFGCGKKAPEYPADTLTTRDGTQITLTFFKHASLAIEAGGKYIYVDPVSGYADYAALPKADVVLITHSHYDHLDVAAVEAIQTPQTEILCDRTSAEAFEMNCYTMRPGSVATPRDYLKVEAVAAYNTTDGHLQFHPKDREDCGYILTLGGSRIYIAGDTEPTPELKALKNICLLYTSPSPRDA
;
A
#
# COMPACT_ATOMS: atom_id res chain seq x y z
N MET A 1 -32.17 29.79 55.20
CA MET A 1 -32.45 28.44 54.74
C MET A 1 -32.45 28.46 53.24
N ASN A 2 -31.37 27.89 52.61
CA ASN A 2 -31.19 27.88 51.17
C ASN A 2 -31.33 26.43 50.70
N PRO A 3 -32.21 26.05 49.74
CA PRO A 3 -32.29 24.72 49.23
C PRO A 3 -31.26 24.55 48.09
N LYS A 4 -30.35 23.62 48.28
CA LYS A 4 -29.40 23.15 47.24
C LYS A 4 -30.16 22.40 46.16
N PHE A 5 -30.17 22.93 44.93
CA PHE A 5 -30.63 22.22 43.76
C PHE A 5 -29.54 21.19 43.35
N LEU A 6 -29.84 19.90 43.48
CA LEU A 6 -29.00 18.82 43.03
C LEU A 6 -29.36 18.50 41.56
N LEU A 7 -28.55 18.96 40.62
CA LEU A 7 -28.73 18.65 39.21
C LEU A 7 -28.18 17.25 38.92
N LEU A 8 -29.08 16.29 38.77
CA LEU A 8 -28.75 14.91 38.40
C LEU A 8 -28.48 14.85 36.90
N MET A 9 -27.20 14.90 36.47
CA MET A 9 -26.83 14.66 35.10
C MET A 9 -26.93 13.15 34.78
N SER A 10 -27.98 12.78 34.05
CA SER A 10 -28.15 11.46 33.48
C SER A 10 -27.15 11.30 32.35
N PHE A 11 -26.11 10.48 32.55
CA PHE A 11 -25.22 9.99 31.48
C PHE A 11 -26.00 8.94 30.68
N LEU A 12 -26.56 9.34 29.53
CA LEU A 12 -27.03 8.40 28.52
C LEU A 12 -25.79 7.81 27.85
N SER A 13 -25.41 6.60 28.27
CA SER A 13 -24.44 5.80 27.58
C SER A 13 -25.08 5.30 26.27
N PHE A 14 -24.77 5.94 25.15
CA PHE A 14 -25.04 5.39 23.83
C PHE A 14 -24.12 4.17 23.64
N PHE A 15 -24.63 2.98 23.91
CA PHE A 15 -24.07 1.74 23.41
C PHE A 15 -24.30 1.72 21.87
N GLY A 16 -23.39 2.34 21.11
CA GLY A 16 -23.30 2.12 19.69
C GLY A 16 -22.91 0.66 19.45
N CYS A 17 -23.80 -0.11 18.82
CA CYS A 17 -23.48 -1.42 18.29
C CYS A 17 -22.52 -1.22 17.09
N GLY A 18 -21.26 -0.88 17.37
CA GLY A 18 -20.20 -0.79 16.40
C GLY A 18 -19.87 -2.21 15.92
N LYS A 19 -20.09 -2.51 14.64
CA LYS A 19 -19.47 -3.67 14.02
C LYS A 19 -17.96 -3.56 14.30
N LYS A 20 -17.37 -4.58 14.93
CA LYS A 20 -15.92 -4.65 15.11
C LYS A 20 -15.29 -4.53 13.71
N ALA A 21 -14.36 -3.60 13.53
CA ALA A 21 -13.63 -3.50 12.26
C ALA A 21 -13.01 -4.86 11.94
N PRO A 22 -12.97 -5.28 10.68
CA PRO A 22 -12.33 -6.52 10.30
C PRO A 22 -10.87 -6.50 10.76
N GLU A 23 -10.44 -7.60 11.38
CA GLU A 23 -9.06 -7.75 11.88
C GLU A 23 -8.26 -8.45 10.79
N TYR A 24 -7.28 -7.75 10.22
CA TYR A 24 -6.37 -8.30 9.22
C TYR A 24 -5.05 -8.73 9.87
N PRO A 25 -4.37 -9.77 9.35
CA PRO A 25 -3.01 -10.11 9.79
C PRO A 25 -2.08 -8.91 9.68
N ALA A 26 -1.26 -8.69 10.70
CA ALA A 26 -0.32 -7.58 10.71
C ALA A 26 0.98 -7.95 11.41
N ASP A 27 2.10 -7.41 10.91
CA ASP A 27 3.42 -7.48 11.51
C ASP A 27 3.91 -6.09 11.86
N THR A 28 4.67 -5.98 12.96
CA THR A 28 5.31 -4.72 13.37
C THR A 28 6.83 -4.88 13.29
N LEU A 29 7.50 -3.91 12.71
CA LEU A 29 8.95 -3.86 12.69
C LEU A 29 9.46 -2.46 13.09
N THR A 30 10.69 -2.41 13.59
CA THR A 30 11.36 -1.15 13.94
C THR A 30 12.37 -0.81 12.85
N THR A 31 12.27 0.40 12.31
CA THR A 31 13.19 0.93 11.30
C THR A 31 14.55 1.29 11.93
N ARG A 32 15.54 1.64 11.09
CA ARG A 32 16.90 1.96 11.56
C ARG A 32 16.96 3.19 12.46
N ASP A 33 16.07 4.16 12.29
CA ASP A 33 15.99 5.35 13.14
C ASP A 33 15.13 5.15 14.40
N GLY A 34 14.59 3.94 14.60
CA GLY A 34 13.75 3.60 15.74
C GLY A 34 12.24 3.80 15.53
N THR A 35 11.80 4.27 14.36
CA THR A 35 10.38 4.39 14.05
C THR A 35 9.74 3.00 13.98
N GLN A 36 8.62 2.82 14.66
CA GLN A 36 7.82 1.60 14.50
C GLN A 36 6.91 1.74 13.28
N ILE A 37 6.85 0.69 12.47
CA ILE A 37 5.92 0.58 11.35
C ILE A 37 5.11 -0.70 11.49
N THR A 38 3.84 -0.64 11.10
CA THR A 38 2.93 -1.77 11.05
C THR A 38 2.59 -2.08 9.61
N LEU A 39 2.80 -3.33 9.19
CA LEU A 39 2.38 -3.85 7.90
C LEU A 39 1.10 -4.65 8.10
N THR A 40 0.02 -4.24 7.47
CA THR A 40 -1.26 -4.95 7.49
C THR A 40 -1.47 -5.63 6.15
N PHE A 41 -1.62 -6.95 6.15
CA PHE A 41 -1.76 -7.76 4.94
C PHE A 41 -3.25 -8.05 4.70
N PHE A 42 -3.78 -7.60 3.57
CA PHE A 42 -5.18 -7.84 3.25
C PHE A 42 -5.35 -9.18 2.51
N LYS A 43 -4.80 -9.28 1.33
CA LYS A 43 -4.75 -10.51 0.51
C LYS A 43 -3.89 -10.22 -0.72
N HIS A 44 -3.30 -11.28 -1.32
CA HIS A 44 -2.48 -11.19 -2.52
C HIS A 44 -1.37 -10.15 -2.35
N ALA A 45 -1.27 -9.15 -3.23
CA ALA A 45 -0.30 -8.06 -3.13
C ALA A 45 -0.78 -6.87 -2.29
N SER A 46 -2.07 -6.86 -1.89
CA SER A 46 -2.67 -5.71 -1.19
C SER A 46 -2.19 -5.63 0.26
N LEU A 47 -1.56 -4.51 0.61
CA LEU A 47 -1.12 -4.23 1.97
C LEU A 47 -1.24 -2.76 2.34
N ALA A 48 -1.25 -2.48 3.64
CA ALA A 48 -1.07 -1.14 4.17
C ALA A 48 0.18 -1.08 5.06
N ILE A 49 0.90 0.02 5.00
CA ILE A 49 2.03 0.33 5.89
C ILE A 49 1.64 1.57 6.69
N GLU A 50 1.57 1.42 8.01
CA GLU A 50 1.36 2.53 8.93
C GLU A 50 2.70 2.92 9.55
N ALA A 51 3.00 4.22 9.59
CA ALA A 51 4.20 4.78 10.19
C ALA A 51 3.85 6.13 10.86
N GLY A 52 3.76 6.15 12.18
CA GLY A 52 3.50 7.38 12.94
C GLY A 52 2.19 8.09 12.55
N GLY A 53 1.13 7.34 12.32
CA GLY A 53 -0.17 7.83 11.89
C GLY A 53 -0.27 8.20 10.41
N LYS A 54 0.73 7.85 9.60
CA LYS A 54 0.76 7.98 8.14
C LYS A 54 0.47 6.64 7.49
N TYR A 55 -0.33 6.63 6.43
CA TYR A 55 -0.78 5.41 5.76
C TYR A 55 -0.34 5.37 4.30
N ILE A 56 0.37 4.30 3.96
CA ILE A 56 0.78 3.97 2.59
C ILE A 56 0.05 2.69 2.21
N TYR A 57 -0.73 2.71 1.14
CA TYR A 57 -1.39 1.52 0.60
C TYR A 57 -0.71 1.06 -0.67
N VAL A 58 -0.61 -0.24 -0.84
CA VAL A 58 -0.08 -0.87 -2.04
C VAL A 58 -1.16 -1.77 -2.63
N ASP A 59 -1.38 -1.65 -3.92
CA ASP A 59 -2.30 -2.45 -4.73
C ASP A 59 -3.66 -2.68 -4.05
N PRO A 60 -4.41 -1.62 -3.67
CA PRO A 60 -5.68 -1.76 -2.99
C PRO A 60 -6.75 -2.33 -3.91
N VAL A 61 -7.41 -3.43 -3.49
CA VAL A 61 -8.47 -4.12 -4.24
C VAL A 61 -9.68 -4.37 -3.33
N SER A 62 -10.86 -3.86 -3.71
CA SER A 62 -12.10 -3.89 -2.92
C SER A 62 -12.54 -5.30 -2.51
N GLY A 63 -12.17 -6.32 -3.28
CA GLY A 63 -12.45 -7.73 -2.95
C GLY A 63 -11.61 -8.27 -1.78
N TYR A 64 -10.61 -7.53 -1.30
CA TYR A 64 -9.66 -7.98 -0.27
C TYR A 64 -9.86 -7.29 1.08
N ALA A 65 -10.39 -6.07 1.09
CA ALA A 65 -10.66 -5.32 2.31
C ALA A 65 -11.82 -4.34 2.13
N ASP A 66 -12.45 -3.95 3.25
CA ASP A 66 -13.39 -2.83 3.29
C ASP A 66 -12.61 -1.50 3.41
N TYR A 67 -12.11 -1.01 2.29
CA TYR A 67 -11.31 0.23 2.25
C TYR A 67 -12.07 1.46 2.73
N ALA A 68 -13.41 1.48 2.66
CA ALA A 68 -14.20 2.58 3.19
C ALA A 68 -14.16 2.67 4.73
N ALA A 69 -13.87 1.55 5.41
CA ALA A 69 -13.73 1.49 6.86
C ALA A 69 -12.28 1.70 7.34
N LEU A 70 -11.31 1.80 6.42
CA LEU A 70 -9.88 1.98 6.73
C LEU A 70 -9.49 3.46 6.79
N PRO A 71 -8.36 3.80 7.44
CA PRO A 71 -7.82 5.16 7.43
C PRO A 71 -7.53 5.66 6.02
N LYS A 72 -7.61 6.96 5.80
CA LYS A 72 -7.28 7.58 4.52
C LYS A 72 -5.78 7.50 4.23
N ALA A 73 -5.45 7.37 2.94
CA ALA A 73 -4.08 7.25 2.46
C ALA A 73 -3.35 8.59 2.43
N ASP A 74 -2.10 8.62 2.89
CA ASP A 74 -1.13 9.66 2.55
C ASP A 74 -0.52 9.38 1.15
N VAL A 75 -0.28 8.09 0.86
CA VAL A 75 0.29 7.62 -0.41
C VAL A 75 -0.38 6.32 -0.85
N VAL A 76 -0.64 6.19 -2.14
CA VAL A 76 -1.06 4.94 -2.79
C VAL A 76 -0.01 4.56 -3.83
N LEU A 77 0.40 3.30 -3.83
CA LEU A 77 1.31 2.72 -4.80
C LEU A 77 0.60 1.63 -5.58
N ILE A 78 0.65 1.69 -6.91
CA ILE A 78 0.13 0.65 -7.80
C ILE A 78 1.29 0.08 -8.59
N THR A 79 1.49 -1.24 -8.48
CA THR A 79 2.61 -1.93 -9.14
C THR A 79 2.36 -2.11 -10.63
N HIS A 80 1.12 -2.45 -11.01
CA HIS A 80 0.71 -2.63 -12.40
C HIS A 80 -0.83 -2.71 -12.54
N SER A 81 -1.32 -2.70 -13.78
CA SER A 81 -2.75 -2.51 -14.11
C SER A 81 -3.59 -3.79 -14.16
N HIS A 82 -3.13 -4.93 -13.64
CA HIS A 82 -3.98 -6.11 -13.55
C HIS A 82 -5.07 -5.92 -12.47
N TYR A 83 -6.23 -6.58 -12.69
CA TYR A 83 -7.45 -6.39 -11.87
C TYR A 83 -7.30 -6.78 -10.39
N ASP A 84 -6.32 -7.61 -10.08
CA ASP A 84 -5.97 -8.06 -8.73
C ASP A 84 -4.90 -7.18 -8.03
N HIS A 85 -4.46 -6.09 -8.72
CA HIS A 85 -3.55 -5.06 -8.22
C HIS A 85 -4.12 -3.65 -8.34
N LEU A 86 -4.95 -3.37 -9.36
CA LEU A 86 -5.56 -2.07 -9.59
C LEU A 86 -7.08 -2.15 -9.51
N ASP A 87 -7.65 -1.52 -8.49
CA ASP A 87 -9.07 -1.28 -8.33
C ASP A 87 -9.31 0.20 -7.98
N VAL A 88 -9.81 0.95 -8.96
CA VAL A 88 -10.07 2.38 -8.84
C VAL A 88 -11.03 2.68 -7.69
N ALA A 89 -12.06 1.86 -7.47
CA ALA A 89 -13.02 2.06 -6.39
C ALA A 89 -12.38 1.91 -5.00
N ALA A 90 -11.41 0.98 -4.86
CA ALA A 90 -10.63 0.85 -3.62
C ALA A 90 -9.74 2.08 -3.37
N VAL A 91 -9.10 2.61 -4.43
CA VAL A 91 -8.30 3.83 -4.35
C VAL A 91 -9.18 5.03 -3.96
N GLU A 92 -10.33 5.22 -4.61
CA GLU A 92 -11.28 6.29 -4.29
C GLU A 92 -11.77 6.21 -2.85
N ALA A 93 -11.98 5.00 -2.31
CA ALA A 93 -12.44 4.80 -0.94
C ALA A 93 -11.42 5.31 0.11
N ILE A 94 -10.11 5.28 -0.18
CA ILE A 94 -9.05 5.68 0.76
C ILE A 94 -8.42 7.04 0.44
N GLN A 95 -8.60 7.57 -0.76
CA GLN A 95 -7.98 8.84 -1.15
C GLN A 95 -8.62 10.06 -0.49
N THR A 96 -7.86 11.14 -0.48
CA THR A 96 -8.25 12.52 -0.18
C THR A 96 -7.61 13.45 -1.24
N PRO A 97 -7.97 14.74 -1.32
CA PRO A 97 -7.27 15.68 -2.21
C PRO A 97 -5.76 15.82 -1.94
N GLN A 98 -5.27 15.36 -0.78
CA GLN A 98 -3.86 15.40 -0.39
C GLN A 98 -3.13 14.06 -0.63
N THR A 99 -3.83 13.01 -1.01
CA THR A 99 -3.22 11.69 -1.27
C THR A 99 -2.37 11.76 -2.53
N GLU A 100 -1.12 11.30 -2.44
CA GLU A 100 -0.26 11.11 -3.61
C GLU A 100 -0.42 9.70 -4.16
N ILE A 101 -0.70 9.57 -5.45
CA ILE A 101 -0.82 8.28 -6.12
C ILE A 101 0.37 8.11 -7.06
N LEU A 102 1.15 7.05 -6.86
CA LEU A 102 2.25 6.64 -7.72
C LEU A 102 1.87 5.31 -8.38
N CYS A 103 2.01 5.20 -9.68
CA CYS A 103 1.63 4.02 -10.43
C CYS A 103 2.58 3.78 -11.61
N ASP A 104 2.62 2.56 -12.12
CA ASP A 104 3.30 2.25 -13.37
C ASP A 104 2.61 2.94 -14.57
N ARG A 105 3.23 2.85 -15.76
CA ARG A 105 2.72 3.47 -16.97
C ARG A 105 1.34 2.94 -17.37
N THR A 106 1.12 1.62 -17.30
CA THR A 106 -0.13 1.02 -17.76
C THR A 106 -1.30 1.34 -16.82
N SER A 107 -1.02 1.44 -15.52
CA SER A 107 -2.01 1.91 -14.53
C SER A 107 -2.34 3.37 -14.71
N ALA A 108 -1.35 4.23 -15.01
CA ALA A 108 -1.60 5.65 -15.28
C ALA A 108 -2.55 5.87 -16.45
N GLU A 109 -2.46 5.03 -17.50
CA GLU A 109 -3.36 5.06 -18.64
C GLU A 109 -4.80 4.62 -18.27
N ALA A 110 -4.96 3.76 -17.27
CA ALA A 110 -6.26 3.29 -16.77
C ALA A 110 -6.91 4.28 -15.78
N PHE A 111 -6.10 5.13 -15.13
CA PHE A 111 -6.61 6.19 -14.26
C PHE A 111 -6.92 7.45 -15.07
N GLU A 112 -8.16 7.88 -15.08
CA GLU A 112 -8.53 9.24 -15.48
C GLU A 112 -8.10 10.29 -14.43
N MET A 113 -7.42 9.85 -13.38
CA MET A 113 -7.05 10.63 -12.20
C MET A 113 -5.59 11.08 -12.26
N ASN A 114 -5.31 12.19 -11.57
CA ASN A 114 -3.96 12.71 -11.46
C ASN A 114 -3.10 11.75 -10.60
N CYS A 115 -2.19 11.02 -11.25
CA CYS A 115 -1.20 10.16 -10.60
C CYS A 115 0.20 10.46 -11.13
N TYR A 116 1.21 10.17 -10.31
CA TYR A 116 2.61 10.27 -10.72
C TYR A 116 3.05 8.97 -11.37
N THR A 117 3.33 9.01 -12.68
CA THR A 117 3.75 7.84 -13.44
C THR A 117 5.20 7.47 -13.11
N MET A 118 5.40 6.27 -12.60
CA MET A 118 6.70 5.66 -12.33
C MET A 118 7.10 4.72 -13.47
N ARG A 119 8.39 4.64 -13.73
CA ARG A 119 9.01 3.66 -14.64
C ARG A 119 10.19 3.01 -13.94
N PRO A 120 10.63 1.81 -14.33
CA PRO A 120 11.84 1.21 -13.80
C PRO A 120 13.02 2.21 -13.78
N GLY A 121 13.64 2.39 -12.61
CA GLY A 121 14.68 3.39 -12.36
C GLY A 121 14.19 4.77 -11.92
N SER A 122 12.89 5.06 -11.95
CA SER A 122 12.33 6.30 -11.39
C SER A 122 12.53 6.37 -9.89
N VAL A 123 12.70 7.59 -9.38
CA VAL A 123 12.78 7.90 -7.94
C VAL A 123 11.85 9.06 -7.65
N ALA A 124 11.03 8.91 -6.62
CA ALA A 124 10.12 9.94 -6.13
C ALA A 124 10.22 10.11 -4.62
N THR A 125 9.88 11.29 -4.12
CA THR A 125 9.74 11.58 -2.68
C THR A 125 8.36 12.20 -2.48
N PRO A 126 7.28 11.38 -2.48
CA PRO A 126 5.91 11.88 -2.38
C PRO A 126 5.64 12.54 -1.03
N ARG A 127 6.40 12.19 -0.02
CA ARG A 127 6.38 12.78 1.33
C ARG A 127 7.82 12.90 1.85
N ASP A 128 8.08 13.83 2.75
CA ASP A 128 9.39 14.07 3.36
C ASP A 128 9.94 12.85 4.12
N TYR A 129 9.06 12.01 4.65
CA TYR A 129 9.38 10.77 5.37
C TYR A 129 9.50 9.54 4.46
N LEU A 130 9.15 9.63 3.17
CA LEU A 130 9.06 8.49 2.24
C LEU A 130 9.78 8.77 0.93
N LYS A 131 10.80 7.96 0.63
CA LYS A 131 11.40 7.84 -0.70
C LYS A 131 10.92 6.55 -1.37
N VAL A 132 10.55 6.61 -2.65
CA VAL A 132 10.09 5.49 -3.48
C VAL A 132 11.01 5.36 -4.69
N GLU A 133 11.58 4.15 -4.89
CA GLU A 133 12.42 3.81 -6.04
C GLU A 133 11.72 2.69 -6.82
N ALA A 134 11.47 2.88 -8.12
CA ALA A 134 10.84 1.87 -8.97
C ALA A 134 11.88 0.89 -9.51
N VAL A 135 11.57 -0.41 -9.41
CA VAL A 135 12.38 -1.53 -9.90
C VAL A 135 11.59 -2.26 -10.97
N ALA A 136 12.24 -2.71 -12.04
CA ALA A 136 11.57 -3.46 -13.10
C ALA A 136 10.99 -4.78 -12.56
N ALA A 137 9.71 -5.00 -12.83
CA ALA A 137 8.98 -6.21 -12.50
C ALA A 137 8.53 -6.88 -13.81
N TYR A 138 8.99 -8.10 -14.09
CA TYR A 138 8.65 -8.83 -15.30
C TYR A 138 8.96 -10.31 -15.19
N ASN A 139 8.37 -11.11 -16.11
CA ASN A 139 8.63 -12.53 -16.21
C ASN A 139 9.81 -12.82 -17.13
N THR A 140 10.57 -13.89 -16.83
CA THR A 140 11.75 -14.34 -17.55
C THR A 140 11.62 -15.78 -18.07
N THR A 141 10.60 -16.52 -17.64
CA THR A 141 10.36 -17.92 -18.01
C THR A 141 9.56 -18.01 -19.30
N ASP A 142 10.02 -18.84 -20.24
CA ASP A 142 9.27 -19.14 -21.46
C ASP A 142 7.86 -19.66 -21.14
N GLY A 143 6.84 -19.15 -21.86
CA GLY A 143 5.43 -19.45 -21.61
C GLY A 143 4.77 -18.56 -20.54
N HIS A 144 5.51 -17.68 -19.88
CA HIS A 144 4.97 -16.70 -18.92
C HIS A 144 5.22 -15.25 -19.34
N LEU A 145 6.05 -15.04 -20.35
CA LEU A 145 6.45 -13.70 -20.81
C LEU A 145 5.26 -12.81 -21.18
N GLN A 146 4.16 -13.41 -21.68
CA GLN A 146 2.97 -12.67 -22.09
C GLN A 146 2.19 -12.05 -20.92
N PHE A 147 2.36 -12.52 -19.68
CA PHE A 147 1.64 -11.99 -18.53
C PHE A 147 2.28 -10.68 -18.03
N HIS A 148 3.62 -10.67 -17.94
CA HIS A 148 4.40 -9.51 -17.50
C HIS A 148 5.63 -9.37 -18.41
N PRO A 149 5.45 -8.91 -19.67
CA PRO A 149 6.57 -8.69 -20.57
C PRO A 149 7.38 -7.47 -20.11
N LYS A 150 8.71 -7.49 -20.32
CA LYS A 150 9.62 -6.44 -19.85
C LYS A 150 9.29 -5.04 -20.40
N ASP A 151 8.80 -4.97 -21.64
CA ASP A 151 8.44 -3.71 -22.32
C ASP A 151 7.14 -3.09 -21.83
N ARG A 152 6.36 -3.79 -21.00
CA ARG A 152 5.22 -3.24 -20.30
C ARG A 152 5.63 -2.25 -19.23
N GLU A 153 6.86 -2.38 -18.69
CA GLU A 153 7.44 -1.50 -17.68
C GLU A 153 6.71 -1.54 -16.32
N ASP A 154 6.15 -2.68 -15.96
CA ASP A 154 5.58 -2.90 -14.61
C ASP A 154 6.64 -2.66 -13.54
N CYS A 155 6.21 -2.21 -12.36
CA CYS A 155 7.10 -1.76 -11.30
C CYS A 155 6.91 -2.54 -10.00
N GLY A 156 8.02 -3.03 -9.43
CA GLY A 156 8.13 -3.17 -7.99
C GLY A 156 8.64 -1.86 -7.38
N TYR A 157 8.54 -1.71 -6.06
CA TYR A 157 8.94 -0.48 -5.38
C TYR A 157 9.87 -0.75 -4.20
N ILE A 158 10.92 0.05 -4.06
CA ILE A 158 11.68 0.12 -2.81
C ILE A 158 11.23 1.36 -2.06
N LEU A 159 10.67 1.15 -0.88
CA LEU A 159 10.26 2.19 0.04
C LEU A 159 11.37 2.41 1.05
N THR A 160 11.87 3.64 1.18
CA THR A 160 12.78 4.01 2.26
C THR A 160 12.01 4.79 3.31
N LEU A 161 11.87 4.20 4.49
CA LEU A 161 11.17 4.73 5.68
C LEU A 161 12.11 4.61 6.88
N GLY A 162 12.33 5.69 7.63
CA GLY A 162 13.18 5.67 8.82
C GLY A 162 14.58 5.04 8.58
N GLY A 163 15.17 5.27 7.40
CA GLY A 163 16.43 4.68 6.99
C GLY A 163 16.40 3.19 6.65
N SER A 164 15.24 2.52 6.74
CA SER A 164 15.05 1.13 6.35
C SER A 164 14.48 1.03 4.94
N ARG A 165 14.91 0.03 4.17
CA ARG A 165 14.48 -0.20 2.79
C ARG A 165 13.59 -1.45 2.73
N ILE A 166 12.35 -1.25 2.30
CA ILE A 166 11.33 -2.29 2.14
C ILE A 166 11.10 -2.46 0.65
N TYR A 167 11.26 -3.67 0.13
CA TYR A 167 10.97 -3.96 -1.27
C TYR A 167 9.60 -4.63 -1.41
N ILE A 168 8.77 -4.05 -2.25
CA ILE A 168 7.47 -4.55 -2.70
C ILE A 168 7.66 -5.05 -4.12
N ALA A 169 7.50 -6.34 -4.35
CA ALA A 169 7.89 -6.95 -5.63
C ALA A 169 6.91 -6.65 -6.78
N GLY A 170 5.60 -6.55 -6.48
CA GLY A 170 4.59 -6.71 -7.51
C GLY A 170 4.65 -8.13 -8.09
N ASP A 171 4.17 -8.31 -9.31
CA ASP A 171 4.25 -9.58 -10.01
C ASP A 171 5.52 -9.63 -10.86
N THR A 172 6.49 -10.44 -10.41
CA THR A 172 7.80 -10.57 -11.07
C THR A 172 8.43 -11.92 -10.80
N GLU A 173 9.17 -12.42 -11.75
CA GLU A 173 10.13 -13.48 -11.53
C GLU A 173 11.48 -12.90 -11.06
N PRO A 174 12.44 -13.74 -10.60
CA PRO A 174 13.76 -13.29 -10.16
C PRO A 174 14.59 -12.67 -11.29
N THR A 175 14.36 -11.40 -11.60
CA THR A 175 15.06 -10.64 -12.64
C THR A 175 16.52 -10.33 -12.25
N PRO A 176 17.41 -9.98 -13.21
CA PRO A 176 18.74 -9.47 -12.89
C PRO A 176 18.71 -8.22 -12.01
N GLU A 177 17.74 -7.32 -12.23
CA GLU A 177 17.54 -6.09 -11.47
C GLU A 177 17.19 -6.41 -10.01
N LEU A 178 16.27 -7.37 -9.77
CA LEU A 178 15.94 -7.85 -8.44
C LEU A 178 17.13 -8.47 -7.73
N LYS A 179 17.90 -9.32 -8.43
CA LYS A 179 19.09 -9.98 -7.86
C LYS A 179 20.21 -8.99 -7.51
N ALA A 180 20.23 -7.82 -8.15
CA ALA A 180 21.22 -6.76 -7.90
C ALA A 180 20.86 -5.88 -6.68
N LEU A 181 19.66 -5.99 -6.11
CA LEU A 181 19.24 -5.19 -4.97
C LEU A 181 20.12 -5.44 -3.74
N LYS A 182 20.44 -4.37 -3.02
CA LYS A 182 21.27 -4.43 -1.81
C LYS A 182 20.62 -3.66 -0.66
N ASN A 183 20.95 -4.08 0.55
CA ASN A 183 20.49 -3.42 1.79
C ASN A 183 18.96 -3.38 1.90
N ILE A 184 18.28 -4.42 1.43
CA ILE A 184 16.83 -4.59 1.63
C ILE A 184 16.62 -5.18 3.03
N CYS A 185 15.83 -4.50 3.86
CA CYS A 185 15.54 -4.92 5.23
C CYS A 185 14.35 -5.87 5.28
N LEU A 186 13.39 -5.70 4.36
CA LEU A 186 12.20 -6.53 4.22
C LEU A 186 11.89 -6.71 2.74
N LEU A 187 11.55 -7.95 2.35
CA LEU A 187 11.04 -8.30 1.04
C LEU A 187 9.59 -8.73 1.18
N TYR A 188 8.69 -8.05 0.49
CA TYR A 188 7.30 -8.45 0.33
C TYR A 188 7.06 -8.89 -1.12
N THR A 189 6.66 -10.14 -1.29
CA THR A 189 6.32 -10.72 -2.60
C THR A 189 4.88 -11.22 -2.56
N SER A 190 4.13 -10.95 -3.60
CA SER A 190 2.85 -11.62 -3.86
C SER A 190 3.11 -13.10 -4.24
N PRO A 191 2.22 -14.04 -3.91
CA PRO A 191 2.24 -15.36 -4.52
C PRO A 191 2.16 -15.20 -6.04
N SER A 192 3.00 -15.94 -6.76
CA SER A 192 2.94 -15.96 -8.23
C SER A 192 1.52 -16.36 -8.68
N PRO A 193 1.01 -15.85 -9.82
CA PRO A 193 -0.27 -16.29 -10.40
C PRO A 193 -0.39 -17.80 -10.64
N ARG A 194 0.72 -18.55 -10.51
CA ARG A 194 0.71 -20.02 -10.55
C ARG A 194 0.14 -20.67 -9.29
N ASP A 195 0.05 -19.92 -8.18
CA ASP A 195 -0.34 -20.47 -6.87
C ASP A 195 -1.82 -20.18 -6.57
N ALA A 196 -2.55 -19.61 -7.54
CA ALA A 196 -3.98 -19.31 -7.49
C ALA A 196 -4.82 -20.34 -8.26
#